data_8f195f3da0025b43137ac55a7be4c286
#
_entry.id   8f195f3da0025b43137ac55a7be4c286
#
_cell.length_a   1.000
_cell.length_b   1.000
_cell.length_c   1.000
_cell.angle_alpha   90.00
_cell.angle_beta   90.00
_cell.angle_gamma   90.00
#
_symmetry.space_group_name_H-M   'P 1'
#
loop_
_entity.id
_entity.type
_entity.pdbx_description
1 polymer ?
#
loop_
_entity_poly.entity_id
_entity_poly.type
_entity_poly.pdbx_seq_one_letter_code
_entity_poly.pdbx_strand_id
1 'polypeptide(L)'
;MKKIIMFAMSLILSVSLFVGCSNIESDLYDAIDEYTGDVVFKICENAINEEKDPSTNIAIKLIEETTFKITDIDIKDNTAEATVEVTSKNYSRVLYRAQAIAVKNCPLYADDEAIDLYFTDATWEAYKNEEEETRKGTIYFIKVNDEWIIDSDKTKLSYILLGGE
;
A
#
# COMPACT_ATOMS: atom_id res chain seq x y z
N MET A 1 23.91 -3.40 -16.51
CA MET A 1 24.23 -3.26 -15.07
C MET A 1 22.92 -2.96 -14.36
N LYS A 2 22.30 -4.00 -13.75
CA LYS A 2 21.03 -3.86 -13.01
C LYS A 2 21.35 -3.20 -11.67
N LYS A 3 20.89 -1.96 -11.47
CA LYS A 3 20.91 -1.33 -10.16
C LYS A 3 19.74 -1.91 -9.36
N ILE A 4 20.06 -2.80 -8.43
CA ILE A 4 19.15 -3.26 -7.40
C ILE A 4 18.94 -2.07 -6.46
N ILE A 5 17.77 -1.46 -6.52
CA ILE A 5 17.36 -0.46 -5.55
C ILE A 5 16.91 -1.26 -4.32
N MET A 6 17.82 -1.41 -3.34
CA MET A 6 17.47 -1.89 -2.01
C MET A 6 16.72 -0.76 -1.29
N PHE A 7 15.40 -0.87 -1.20
CA PHE A 7 14.61 -0.04 -0.29
C PHE A 7 14.75 -0.62 1.12
N ALA A 8 15.41 0.11 1.99
CA ALA A 8 15.43 -0.18 3.41
C ALA A 8 14.12 0.35 4.01
N MET A 9 13.09 -0.49 4.12
CA MET A 9 11.95 -0.23 5.00
C MET A 9 12.45 -0.19 6.44
N SER A 10 12.32 0.96 7.07
CA SER A 10 12.63 1.15 8.50
C SER A 10 11.51 0.53 9.32
N LEU A 11 11.60 -0.76 9.60
CA LEU A 11 10.71 -1.48 10.51
C LEU A 11 11.03 -1.04 11.94
N ILE A 12 10.12 -0.29 12.56
CA ILE A 12 10.14 -0.10 14.01
C ILE A 12 9.57 -1.37 14.64
N LEU A 13 10.45 -2.29 15.01
CA LEU A 13 10.12 -3.48 15.78
C LEU A 13 9.75 -3.08 17.21
N SER A 14 8.46 -3.06 17.53
CA SER A 14 8.02 -3.17 18.92
C SER A 14 8.01 -4.65 19.30
N VAL A 15 9.08 -5.09 19.96
CA VAL A 15 9.22 -6.46 20.48
C VAL A 15 8.25 -6.66 21.64
N SER A 16 7.13 -7.33 21.40
CA SER A 16 6.35 -7.98 22.44
C SER A 16 6.77 -9.44 22.53
N LEU A 17 7.33 -9.81 23.71
CA LEU A 17 7.83 -11.13 24.04
C LEU A 17 6.70 -12.19 24.02
N PHE A 18 6.60 -12.93 22.92
CA PHE A 18 5.98 -14.25 22.90
C PHE A 18 7.06 -15.29 22.55
N VAL A 19 7.54 -15.99 23.56
CA VAL A 19 8.49 -17.08 23.39
C VAL A 19 7.75 -18.27 22.76
N GLY A 20 7.98 -18.49 21.47
CA GLY A 20 7.51 -19.67 20.74
C GLY A 20 6.98 -19.47 19.31
N CYS A 21 6.66 -18.22 18.89
CA CYS A 21 6.13 -17.94 17.55
C CYS A 21 7.05 -17.04 16.70
N SER A 22 8.28 -16.79 17.14
CA SER A 22 9.15 -15.76 16.54
C SER A 22 9.51 -16.00 15.05
N ASN A 23 9.49 -17.23 14.57
CA ASN A 23 9.78 -17.51 13.17
C ASN A 23 8.56 -17.25 12.27
N ILE A 24 7.38 -17.71 12.71
CA ILE A 24 6.18 -17.63 11.87
C ILE A 24 5.74 -16.17 11.66
N GLU A 25 5.72 -15.37 12.72
CA GLU A 25 5.36 -13.93 12.60
C GLU A 25 6.31 -13.21 11.64
N SER A 26 7.63 -13.48 11.72
CA SER A 26 8.61 -12.96 10.76
C SER A 26 8.32 -13.40 9.33
N ASP A 27 8.06 -14.70 9.13
CA ASP A 27 7.77 -15.25 7.82
C ASP A 27 6.48 -14.63 7.19
N LEU A 28 5.48 -14.30 8.03
CA LEU A 28 4.27 -13.62 7.57
C LEU A 28 4.54 -12.14 7.20
N TYR A 29 5.41 -11.45 7.94
CA TYR A 29 5.85 -10.11 7.54
C TYR A 29 6.63 -10.13 6.23
N ASP A 30 7.53 -11.09 6.04
CA ASP A 30 8.28 -11.27 4.80
C ASP A 30 7.32 -11.49 3.61
N ALA A 31 6.28 -12.31 3.80
CA ALA A 31 5.24 -12.52 2.78
C ALA A 31 4.42 -11.25 2.47
N ILE A 32 4.18 -10.38 3.45
CA ILE A 32 3.52 -9.07 3.24
C ILE A 32 4.44 -8.17 2.43
N ASP A 33 5.72 -8.08 2.77
CA ASP A 33 6.70 -7.24 2.11
C ASP A 33 6.92 -7.68 0.65
N GLU A 34 7.02 -8.98 0.38
CA GLU A 34 7.13 -9.53 -0.97
C GLU A 34 5.89 -9.18 -1.81
N TYR A 35 4.70 -9.41 -1.27
CA TYR A 35 3.45 -9.10 -1.98
C TYR A 35 3.30 -7.61 -2.27
N THR A 36 3.62 -6.74 -1.31
CA THR A 36 3.55 -5.28 -1.51
C THR A 36 4.56 -4.81 -2.55
N GLY A 37 5.76 -5.38 -2.56
CA GLY A 37 6.78 -5.17 -3.59
C GLY A 37 6.29 -5.56 -4.99
N ASP A 38 5.64 -6.71 -5.12
CA ASP A 38 5.05 -7.18 -6.37
C ASP A 38 3.91 -6.28 -6.87
N VAL A 39 3.08 -5.76 -5.96
CA VAL A 39 2.01 -4.80 -6.30
C VAL A 39 2.61 -3.51 -6.82
N VAL A 40 3.61 -2.95 -6.15
CA VAL A 40 4.31 -1.74 -6.60
C VAL A 40 4.96 -1.99 -7.97
N PHE A 41 5.62 -3.13 -8.15
CA PHE A 41 6.24 -3.48 -9.43
C PHE A 41 5.21 -3.53 -10.57
N LYS A 42 4.05 -4.17 -10.38
CA LYS A 42 2.98 -4.24 -11.37
C LYS A 42 2.39 -2.86 -11.70
N ILE A 43 2.21 -2.00 -10.68
CA ILE A 43 1.78 -0.61 -10.90
C ILE A 43 2.81 0.14 -11.75
N CYS A 44 4.10 0.00 -11.45
CA CYS A 44 5.17 0.61 -12.22
C CYS A 44 5.25 0.10 -13.66
N GLU A 45 5.08 -1.21 -13.90
CA GLU A 45 5.06 -1.77 -15.26
C GLU A 45 3.89 -1.21 -16.09
N ASN A 46 2.71 -1.10 -15.51
CA ASN A 46 1.56 -0.51 -16.19
C ASN A 46 1.77 0.98 -16.47
N ALA A 47 2.37 1.71 -15.55
CA ALA A 47 2.67 3.14 -15.70
C ALA A 47 3.77 3.45 -16.74
N ILE A 48 4.63 2.50 -17.08
CA ILE A 48 5.62 2.66 -18.17
C ILE A 48 4.95 2.67 -19.53
N ASN A 49 3.80 2.01 -19.65
CA ASN A 49 3.04 1.88 -20.90
C ASN A 49 1.97 2.97 -21.07
N GLU A 50 1.65 3.72 -20.02
CA GLU A 50 0.71 4.84 -20.04
C GLU A 50 1.45 6.12 -19.60
N GLU A 51 1.13 7.26 -20.20
CA GLU A 51 1.66 8.56 -19.77
C GLU A 51 1.45 8.73 -18.26
N LYS A 52 2.52 9.11 -17.55
CA LYS A 52 2.62 9.13 -16.08
C LYS A 52 1.43 9.85 -15.43
N ASP A 53 0.39 9.10 -15.11
CA ASP A 53 -0.72 9.61 -14.32
C ASP A 53 -0.23 9.94 -12.88
N PRO A 54 -0.45 11.16 -12.40
CA PRO A 54 -0.07 11.58 -11.05
C PRO A 54 -0.66 10.69 -9.96
N SER A 55 -1.84 10.12 -10.18
CA SER A 55 -2.51 9.21 -9.25
C SER A 55 -1.70 7.94 -9.02
N THR A 56 -1.00 7.45 -10.05
CA THR A 56 -0.11 6.29 -9.96
C THR A 56 1.06 6.53 -9.01
N ASN A 57 1.72 7.69 -9.13
CA ASN A 57 2.84 8.04 -8.25
C ASN A 57 2.40 8.15 -6.78
N ILE A 58 1.20 8.68 -6.53
CA ILE A 58 0.63 8.77 -5.18
C ILE A 58 0.26 7.38 -4.65
N ALA A 59 -0.29 6.48 -5.49
CA ALA A 59 -0.60 5.12 -5.09
C ALA A 59 0.67 4.36 -4.65
N ILE A 60 1.75 4.46 -5.42
CA ILE A 60 3.05 3.87 -5.09
C ILE A 60 3.55 4.42 -3.75
N LYS A 61 3.56 5.75 -3.60
CA LYS A 61 4.03 6.40 -2.38
C LYS A 61 3.21 6.00 -1.16
N LEU A 62 1.90 5.89 -1.28
CA LEU A 62 1.01 5.43 -0.21
C LEU A 62 1.34 4.00 0.22
N ILE A 63 1.59 3.11 -0.74
CA ILE A 63 1.98 1.72 -0.45
C ILE A 63 3.33 1.68 0.27
N GLU A 64 4.33 2.44 -0.21
CA GLU A 64 5.66 2.52 0.40
C GLU A 64 5.65 3.08 1.83
N GLU A 65 4.73 4.01 2.13
CA GLU A 65 4.59 4.61 3.47
C GLU A 65 3.63 3.83 4.38
N THR A 66 2.95 2.81 3.86
CA THR A 66 2.03 1.98 4.65
C THR A 66 2.81 1.12 5.66
N THR A 67 2.35 1.11 6.90
CA THR A 67 2.91 0.26 7.93
C THR A 67 1.89 -0.79 8.38
N PHE A 68 2.40 -2.00 8.66
CA PHE A 68 1.62 -3.13 9.12
C PHE A 68 2.03 -3.53 10.53
N LYS A 69 1.05 -3.90 11.34
CA LYS A 69 1.26 -4.52 12.63
C LYS A 69 0.34 -5.73 12.75
N ILE A 70 0.91 -6.92 12.82
CA ILE A 70 0.16 -8.13 13.12
C ILE A 70 -0.25 -8.08 14.60
N THR A 71 -1.53 -8.26 14.88
CA THR A 71 -2.09 -8.19 16.23
C THR A 71 -2.61 -9.54 16.73
N ASP A 72 -2.91 -10.46 15.82
CA ASP A 72 -3.33 -11.82 16.12
C ASP A 72 -3.03 -12.74 14.93
N ILE A 73 -2.76 -14.02 15.22
CA ILE A 73 -2.46 -15.05 14.21
C ILE A 73 -3.18 -16.34 14.60
N ASP A 74 -4.02 -16.86 13.70
CA ASP A 74 -4.60 -18.21 13.79
C ASP A 74 -4.02 -19.09 12.68
N ILE A 75 -3.35 -20.18 13.08
CA ILE A 75 -2.68 -21.10 12.16
C ILE A 75 -3.41 -22.45 12.17
N LYS A 76 -3.74 -22.93 10.97
CA LYS A 76 -4.37 -24.23 10.74
C LYS A 76 -3.65 -24.96 9.61
N ASP A 77 -2.86 -25.94 9.98
CA ASP A 77 -2.06 -26.76 9.02
C ASP A 77 -1.18 -25.86 8.12
N ASN A 78 -1.54 -25.79 6.83
CA ASN A 78 -0.83 -25.01 5.82
C ASN A 78 -1.52 -23.68 5.50
N THR A 79 -2.37 -23.17 6.40
CA THR A 79 -3.04 -21.88 6.27
C THR A 79 -2.85 -21.05 7.51
N ALA A 80 -2.79 -19.74 7.36
CA ALA A 80 -2.81 -18.79 8.47
C ALA A 80 -3.76 -17.64 8.16
N GLU A 81 -4.38 -17.13 9.22
CA GLU A 81 -5.19 -15.92 9.21
C GLU A 81 -4.56 -14.94 10.20
N ALA A 82 -4.12 -13.79 9.71
CA ALA A 82 -3.56 -12.75 10.56
C ALA A 82 -4.48 -11.53 10.59
N THR A 83 -4.82 -11.10 11.80
CA THR A 83 -5.42 -9.78 12.01
C THR A 83 -4.32 -8.74 12.02
N VAL A 84 -4.45 -7.72 11.18
CA VAL A 84 -3.46 -6.65 11.05
C VAL A 84 -4.06 -5.28 11.33
N GLU A 85 -3.28 -4.43 11.96
CA GLU A 85 -3.48 -2.99 11.96
C GLU A 85 -2.62 -2.39 10.85
N VAL A 86 -3.26 -1.65 9.94
CA VAL A 86 -2.62 -1.00 8.80
C VAL A 86 -2.75 0.49 8.97
N THR A 87 -1.62 1.19 9.05
CA THR A 87 -1.58 2.65 9.15
C THR A 87 -1.10 3.23 7.83
N SER A 88 -1.96 4.01 7.21
CA SER A 88 -1.67 4.74 5.96
C SER A 88 -2.65 5.89 5.76
N LYS A 89 -2.36 6.77 4.79
CA LYS A 89 -3.32 7.75 4.31
C LYS A 89 -4.38 7.06 3.45
N ASN A 90 -5.58 7.65 3.37
CA ASN A 90 -6.67 7.11 2.57
C ASN A 90 -6.60 7.61 1.12
N TYR A 91 -6.27 6.71 0.18
CA TYR A 91 -6.12 7.04 -1.23
C TYR A 91 -7.39 7.64 -1.86
N SER A 92 -8.55 7.08 -1.55
CA SER A 92 -9.82 7.58 -2.08
C SER A 92 -10.09 9.01 -1.63
N ARG A 93 -9.78 9.34 -0.36
CA ARG A 93 -9.92 10.72 0.15
C ARG A 93 -8.91 11.66 -0.49
N VAL A 94 -7.67 11.22 -0.73
CA VAL A 94 -6.67 12.01 -1.45
C VAL A 94 -7.18 12.37 -2.83
N LEU A 95 -7.67 11.40 -3.61
CA LEU A 95 -8.18 11.66 -4.96
C LEU A 95 -9.42 12.56 -4.96
N TYR A 96 -10.36 12.34 -4.04
CA TYR A 96 -11.54 13.18 -3.92
C TYR A 96 -11.20 14.64 -3.60
N ARG A 97 -10.27 14.87 -2.67
CA ARG A 97 -9.78 16.21 -2.34
C ARG A 97 -9.01 16.85 -3.50
N ALA A 98 -8.15 16.06 -4.18
CA ALA A 98 -7.43 16.52 -5.35
C ALA A 98 -8.38 17.03 -6.44
N GLN A 99 -9.45 16.29 -6.73
CA GLN A 99 -10.46 16.70 -7.70
C GLN A 99 -11.11 18.03 -7.28
N ALA A 100 -11.47 18.19 -6.01
CA ALA A 100 -12.08 19.44 -5.52
C ALA A 100 -11.12 20.64 -5.62
N ILE A 101 -9.82 20.44 -5.33
CA ILE A 101 -8.77 21.45 -5.44
C ILE A 101 -8.55 21.82 -6.91
N ALA A 102 -8.42 20.83 -7.80
CA ALA A 102 -8.19 21.02 -9.22
C ALA A 102 -9.34 21.81 -9.85
N VAL A 103 -10.60 21.42 -9.61
CA VAL A 103 -11.78 22.13 -10.13
C VAL A 103 -11.84 23.58 -9.67
N LYS A 104 -11.42 23.86 -8.44
CA LYS A 104 -11.42 25.23 -7.89
C LYS A 104 -10.34 26.12 -8.53
N ASN A 105 -9.18 25.55 -8.84
CA ASN A 105 -7.99 26.30 -9.23
C ASN A 105 -7.77 26.31 -10.75
N CYS A 106 -8.33 25.34 -11.50
CA CYS A 106 -8.15 25.25 -12.93
C CYS A 106 -8.93 26.36 -13.67
N PRO A 107 -8.29 27.11 -14.56
CA PRO A 107 -8.98 28.11 -15.39
C PRO A 107 -10.04 27.49 -16.29
N LEU A 108 -11.16 28.21 -16.53
CA LEU A 108 -12.28 27.74 -17.35
C LEU A 108 -11.90 27.37 -18.79
N TYR A 109 -10.78 27.88 -19.30
CA TYR A 109 -10.30 27.70 -20.68
C TYR A 109 -8.89 27.06 -20.70
N ALA A 110 -8.57 26.26 -19.69
CA ALA A 110 -7.33 25.49 -19.68
C ALA A 110 -7.37 24.44 -20.80
N ASP A 111 -6.25 24.22 -21.46
CA ASP A 111 -6.05 23.07 -22.33
C ASP A 111 -5.78 21.78 -21.52
N ASP A 112 -5.77 20.66 -22.21
CA ASP A 112 -5.62 19.36 -21.55
C ASP A 112 -4.30 19.25 -20.76
N GLU A 113 -3.19 19.79 -21.28
CA GLU A 113 -1.87 19.79 -20.60
C GLU A 113 -1.92 20.60 -19.31
N ALA A 114 -2.58 21.76 -19.32
CA ALA A 114 -2.76 22.57 -18.13
C ALA A 114 -3.67 21.87 -17.11
N ILE A 115 -4.74 21.22 -17.55
CA ILE A 115 -5.63 20.45 -16.67
C ILE A 115 -4.87 19.35 -15.95
N ASP A 116 -4.03 18.58 -16.65
CA ASP A 116 -3.20 17.52 -16.07
C ASP A 116 -2.21 18.06 -15.05
N LEU A 117 -1.60 19.21 -15.33
CA LEU A 117 -0.70 19.86 -14.39
C LEU A 117 -1.44 20.32 -13.11
N TYR A 118 -2.61 20.95 -13.25
CA TYR A 118 -3.42 21.34 -12.09
C TYR A 118 -3.88 20.15 -11.27
N PHE A 119 -4.23 19.04 -11.91
CA PHE A 119 -4.62 17.82 -11.22
C PHE A 119 -3.42 17.18 -10.49
N THR A 120 -2.25 17.20 -11.13
CA THR A 120 -0.99 16.74 -10.53
C THR A 120 -0.67 17.49 -9.24
N ASP A 121 -0.63 18.82 -9.30
CA ASP A 121 -0.34 19.67 -8.15
C ASP A 121 -1.39 19.50 -7.05
N ALA A 122 -2.69 19.44 -7.43
CA ALA A 122 -3.78 19.22 -6.49
C ALA A 122 -3.68 17.87 -5.78
N THR A 123 -3.22 16.82 -6.48
CA THR A 123 -3.06 15.48 -5.93
C THR A 123 -1.94 15.46 -4.88
N TRP A 124 -0.81 16.11 -5.16
CA TRP A 124 0.27 16.25 -4.20
C TRP A 124 -0.11 17.13 -3.00
N GLU A 125 -0.88 18.22 -3.22
CA GLU A 125 -1.42 19.04 -2.14
C GLU A 125 -2.37 18.26 -1.25
N ALA A 126 -3.32 17.53 -1.85
CA ALA A 126 -4.25 16.68 -1.12
C ALA A 126 -3.53 15.60 -0.31
N TYR A 127 -2.53 14.93 -0.91
CA TYR A 127 -1.71 13.93 -0.24
C TYR A 127 -0.98 14.48 0.98
N LYS A 128 -0.33 15.66 0.87
CA LYS A 128 0.39 16.27 1.98
C LYS A 128 -0.52 16.63 3.15
N ASN A 129 -1.77 16.99 2.87
CA ASN A 129 -2.75 17.41 3.86
C ASN A 129 -3.66 16.28 4.35
N GLU A 130 -3.53 15.06 3.80
CA GLU A 130 -4.27 13.90 4.31
C GLU A 130 -3.59 13.35 5.55
N GLU A 131 -4.38 13.09 6.59
CA GLU A 131 -3.92 12.47 7.82
C GLU A 131 -3.86 10.95 7.67
N GLU A 132 -2.91 10.33 8.36
CA GLU A 132 -2.85 8.88 8.49
C GLU A 132 -3.99 8.38 9.34
N GLU A 133 -4.51 7.21 8.99
CA GLU A 133 -5.48 6.49 9.80
C GLU A 133 -5.05 5.04 9.97
N THR A 134 -5.38 4.46 11.13
CA THR A 134 -5.16 3.04 11.39
C THR A 134 -6.46 2.29 11.16
N ARG A 135 -6.42 1.29 10.31
CA ARG A 135 -7.52 0.40 9.97
C ARG A 135 -7.18 -1.03 10.37
N LYS A 136 -8.21 -1.83 10.66
CA LYS A 136 -8.03 -3.27 10.89
C LYS A 136 -8.43 -4.03 9.64
N GLY A 137 -7.66 -5.07 9.35
CA GLY A 137 -7.94 -5.97 8.24
C GLY A 137 -7.50 -7.39 8.57
N THR A 138 -7.88 -8.32 7.70
CA THR A 138 -7.45 -9.71 7.80
C THR A 138 -6.68 -10.09 6.56
N ILE A 139 -5.50 -10.66 6.75
CA ILE A 139 -4.68 -11.22 5.69
C ILE A 139 -4.68 -12.74 5.83
N TYR A 140 -4.99 -13.43 4.73
CA TYR A 140 -4.96 -14.89 4.65
C TYR A 140 -3.68 -15.32 3.96
N PHE A 141 -3.05 -16.36 4.52
CA PHE A 141 -1.81 -16.94 4.01
C PHE A 141 -1.98 -18.41 3.74
N ILE A 142 -1.22 -18.90 2.77
CA ILE A 142 -1.08 -20.33 2.48
C ILE A 142 0.40 -20.70 2.47
N LYS A 143 0.73 -21.91 2.92
CA LYS A 143 2.09 -22.43 2.91
C LYS A 143 2.33 -23.26 1.65
N VAL A 144 3.27 -22.81 0.82
CA VAL A 144 3.63 -23.48 -0.45
C VAL A 144 5.13 -23.73 -0.43
N ASN A 145 5.55 -25.01 -0.58
CA ASN A 145 6.97 -25.42 -0.54
C ASN A 145 7.71 -24.92 0.71
N ASP A 146 7.04 -25.00 1.88
CA ASP A 146 7.54 -24.51 3.19
C ASP A 146 7.63 -22.99 3.35
N GLU A 147 7.23 -22.17 2.37
CA GLU A 147 7.18 -20.71 2.44
C GLU A 147 5.73 -20.23 2.60
N TRP A 148 5.53 -19.19 3.44
CA TRP A 148 4.24 -18.52 3.56
C TRP A 148 4.09 -17.49 2.47
N ILE A 149 2.96 -17.54 1.75
CA ILE A 149 2.59 -16.55 0.74
C ILE A 149 1.17 -16.05 1.02
N ILE A 150 0.85 -14.84 0.57
CA ILE A 150 -0.51 -14.30 0.70
C ILE A 150 -1.46 -15.04 -0.24
N ASP A 151 -2.59 -15.52 0.33
CA ASP A 151 -3.73 -16.03 -0.45
C ASP A 151 -4.48 -14.84 -1.06
N SER A 152 -4.09 -14.45 -2.27
CA SER A 152 -4.65 -13.29 -2.98
C SER A 152 -6.12 -13.47 -3.39
N ASP A 153 -6.62 -14.70 -3.43
CA ASP A 153 -8.04 -14.97 -3.72
C ASP A 153 -8.94 -14.59 -2.54
N LYS A 154 -8.42 -14.71 -1.32
CA LYS A 154 -9.14 -14.38 -0.09
C LYS A 154 -8.79 -12.99 0.46
N THR A 155 -7.55 -12.56 0.27
CA THR A 155 -7.05 -11.30 0.81
C THR A 155 -7.29 -10.16 -0.17
N LYS A 156 -8.12 -9.19 0.22
CA LYS A 156 -8.29 -7.94 -0.53
C LYS A 156 -7.28 -6.89 -0.07
N LEU A 157 -5.99 -7.20 -0.20
CA LEU A 157 -4.93 -6.35 0.33
C LEU A 157 -4.91 -4.95 -0.29
N SER A 158 -5.22 -4.81 -1.58
CA SER A 158 -5.37 -3.50 -2.22
C SER A 158 -6.43 -2.62 -1.54
N TYR A 159 -7.52 -3.23 -1.07
CA TYR A 159 -8.55 -2.54 -0.29
C TYR A 159 -8.01 -2.05 1.05
N ILE A 160 -7.25 -2.91 1.74
CA ILE A 160 -6.65 -2.60 3.04
C ILE A 160 -5.58 -1.51 2.87
N LEU A 161 -4.74 -1.61 1.83
CA LEU A 161 -3.65 -0.67 1.54
C LEU A 161 -4.16 0.72 1.14
N LEU A 162 -5.16 0.77 0.26
CA LEU A 162 -5.61 2.03 -0.35
C LEU A 162 -6.78 2.68 0.39
N GLY A 163 -7.24 2.10 1.49
CA GLY A 163 -8.32 2.69 2.30
C GLY A 163 -9.69 2.58 1.64
N GLY A 164 -9.93 1.52 0.86
CA GLY A 164 -11.27 1.20 0.37
C GLY A 164 -12.18 0.72 1.51
N GLU A 165 -13.43 1.15 1.53
CA GLU A 165 -14.50 0.62 2.39
C GLU A 165 -15.15 -0.61 1.76
#